data_cb8f83aadd96e7ce84693360e353919c
#
_entry.id   cb8f83aadd96e7ce84693360e353919c
#
_cell.length_a   1.000
_cell.length_b   1.000
_cell.length_c   1.000
_cell.angle_alpha   90.00
_cell.angle_beta   90.00
_cell.angle_gamma   90.00
#
_symmetry.space_group_name_H-M   'P 1'
#
loop_
_entity.id
_entity.type
_entity.pdbx_description
1 polymer ?
#
loop_
_entity_poly.entity_id
_entity_poly.type
_entity_poly.pdbx_seq_one_letter_code
_entity_poly.pdbx_strand_id
1 'polypeptide(L)'
;MPEYKKVGYLTTDFKMFHLKDEEMRTFHYHYHDFHKILILLNGDVTYCIEGRSYDLKKNDIVLVHAGEVHKPVIHSDAVYDRIIIYVSPDFLTS
;
A
#
# COMPACT_ATOMS: atom_id res chain seq x y z
N MET A 1 18.54 -14.86 3.84
CA MET A 1 17.62 -13.78 3.43
C MET A 1 16.30 -13.95 4.15
N PRO A 2 15.79 -12.90 4.75
CA PRO A 2 14.46 -13.00 5.33
C PRO A 2 13.44 -13.22 4.23
N GLU A 3 12.46 -14.07 4.50
CA GLU A 3 11.32 -14.25 3.62
C GLU A 3 10.22 -13.28 4.04
N TYR A 4 9.61 -12.63 3.06
CA TYR A 4 8.49 -11.73 3.29
C TYR A 4 7.18 -12.42 2.92
N LYS A 5 6.15 -12.10 3.68
CA LYS A 5 4.87 -12.76 3.52
C LYS A 5 4.08 -12.15 2.37
N LYS A 6 3.53 -13.02 1.52
CA LYS A 6 2.53 -12.63 0.54
C LYS A 6 1.21 -12.41 1.28
N VAL A 7 0.56 -11.28 1.03
CA VAL A 7 -0.69 -10.89 1.68
C VAL A 7 -1.77 -10.64 0.64
N GLY A 8 -2.93 -11.24 0.87
CA GLY A 8 -4.14 -10.98 0.09
C GLY A 8 -4.20 -11.69 -1.24
N TYR A 9 -5.39 -11.72 -1.79
CA TYR A 9 -5.71 -12.31 -3.08
C TYR A 9 -6.57 -11.35 -3.87
N LEU A 10 -6.39 -11.34 -5.19
CA LEU A 10 -7.23 -10.59 -6.09
C LEU A 10 -7.82 -11.57 -7.12
N THR A 11 -9.12 -11.76 -7.06
CA THR A 11 -9.87 -12.68 -7.94
C THR A 11 -10.61 -11.95 -9.05
N THR A 12 -10.52 -10.62 -9.08
CA THR A 12 -11.15 -9.76 -10.09
C THR A 12 -10.07 -8.93 -10.78
N ASP A 13 -10.45 -8.21 -11.84
CA ASP A 13 -9.51 -7.35 -12.57
C ASP A 13 -9.01 -6.19 -11.71
N PHE A 14 -9.88 -5.65 -10.86
CA PHE A 14 -9.49 -4.61 -9.90
C PHE A 14 -10.41 -4.63 -8.68
N LYS A 15 -9.96 -3.97 -7.61
CA LYS A 15 -10.75 -3.80 -6.40
C LYS A 15 -10.34 -2.49 -5.72
N MET A 16 -11.30 -1.74 -5.22
CA MET A 16 -11.05 -0.45 -4.56
C MET A 16 -11.59 -0.46 -3.14
N PHE A 17 -10.80 0.13 -2.22
CA PHE A 17 -11.16 0.28 -0.82
C PHE A 17 -10.93 1.70 -0.36
N HIS A 18 -11.75 2.15 0.55
CA HIS A 18 -11.50 3.36 1.33
C HIS A 18 -11.32 2.94 2.78
N LEU A 19 -10.13 3.14 3.34
CA LEU A 19 -9.77 2.69 4.68
C LEU A 19 -9.37 3.88 5.55
N LYS A 20 -9.82 3.85 6.80
CA LYS A 20 -9.45 4.83 7.83
C LYS A 20 -9.01 4.07 9.08
N ASP A 21 -7.80 4.34 9.54
CA ASP A 21 -7.31 3.85 10.82
C ASP A 21 -7.12 5.03 11.76
N GLU A 22 -7.79 5.01 12.91
CA GLU A 22 -7.77 6.08 13.90
C GLU A 22 -6.72 5.86 14.98
N GLU A 23 -6.11 4.68 15.00
CA GLU A 23 -5.06 4.32 15.96
C GLU A 23 -3.74 4.12 15.24
N MET A 24 -2.65 4.44 15.93
CA MET A 24 -1.32 4.17 15.42
C MET A 24 -1.10 2.67 15.36
N ARG A 25 -0.75 2.16 14.19
CA ARG A 25 -0.53 0.75 13.95
C ARG A 25 0.86 0.50 13.40
N THR A 26 1.42 -0.67 13.73
CA THR A 26 2.65 -1.15 13.14
C THR A 26 2.33 -2.12 12.02
N PHE A 27 2.94 -1.90 10.86
CA PHE A 27 2.80 -2.78 9.72
C PHE A 27 4.13 -3.47 9.45
N HIS A 28 4.05 -4.69 8.93
CA HIS A 28 5.22 -5.47 8.56
C HIS A 28 5.43 -5.44 7.05
N TYR A 29 6.67 -5.61 6.62
CA TYR A 29 6.96 -5.77 5.21
C TYR A 29 6.20 -6.96 4.65
N HIS A 30 5.59 -6.76 3.48
CA HIS A 30 4.83 -7.79 2.78
C HIS A 30 4.83 -7.50 1.27
N TYR A 31 4.28 -8.42 0.49
CA TYR A 31 4.09 -8.22 -0.95
C TYR A 31 2.75 -8.81 -1.40
N HIS A 32 2.33 -8.38 -2.59
CA HIS A 32 1.15 -8.90 -3.27
C HIS A 32 1.54 -9.42 -4.66
N ASP A 33 0.74 -10.31 -5.22
CA ASP A 33 0.91 -10.74 -6.61
C ASP A 33 0.05 -9.91 -7.59
N PHE A 34 -0.38 -8.76 -7.17
CA PHE A 34 -1.12 -7.77 -7.95
C PHE A 34 -0.54 -6.38 -7.68
N HIS A 35 -0.87 -5.42 -8.56
CA HIS A 35 -0.44 -4.03 -8.39
C HIS A 35 -1.33 -3.31 -7.37
N LYS A 36 -0.74 -2.37 -6.66
CA LYS A 36 -1.44 -1.56 -5.65
C LYS A 36 -1.21 -0.09 -5.94
N ILE A 37 -2.30 0.67 -5.96
CA ILE A 37 -2.25 2.13 -6.00
C ILE A 37 -2.83 2.62 -4.69
N LEU A 38 -2.09 3.50 -4.00
CA LEU A 38 -2.55 4.10 -2.75
C LEU A 38 -2.60 5.62 -2.94
N ILE A 39 -3.73 6.21 -2.55
CA ILE A 39 -3.91 7.67 -2.54
C ILE A 39 -4.07 8.08 -1.08
N LEU A 40 -3.13 8.88 -0.58
CA LEU A 40 -3.20 9.37 0.80
C LEU A 40 -4.15 10.54 0.89
N LEU A 41 -5.21 10.40 1.67
CA LEU A 41 -6.17 11.48 1.94
C LEU A 41 -5.82 12.24 3.21
N ASN A 42 -5.28 11.56 4.22
CA ASN A 42 -4.81 12.15 5.47
C ASN A 42 -3.87 11.18 6.17
N GLY A 43 -2.93 11.71 6.93
CA GLY A 43 -2.04 10.91 7.77
C GLY A 43 -0.60 11.39 7.73
N ASP A 44 0.19 10.83 8.63
CA ASP A 44 1.61 11.10 8.77
C ASP A 44 2.35 9.79 8.48
N VAL A 45 2.71 9.58 7.23
CA VAL A 45 3.11 8.28 6.71
C VAL A 45 4.34 8.39 5.83
N THR A 46 5.30 7.49 6.07
CA THR A 46 6.38 7.19 5.13
C THR A 46 6.09 5.83 4.49
N TYR A 47 6.12 5.75 3.18
CA TYR A 47 5.93 4.49 2.47
C TYR A 47 7.28 3.92 2.04
N CYS A 48 7.55 2.69 2.46
CA CYS A 48 8.81 2.00 2.17
C CYS A 48 8.55 0.92 1.11
N ILE A 49 9.26 1.02 -0.02
CA ILE A 49 9.12 0.08 -1.15
C ILE A 49 10.51 -0.32 -1.61
N GLU A 50 10.82 -1.62 -1.55
CA GLU A 50 12.08 -2.18 -2.06
C GLU A 50 13.30 -1.39 -1.60
N GLY A 51 13.36 -1.08 -0.28
CA GLY A 51 14.47 -0.38 0.33
C GLY A 51 14.49 1.13 0.13
N ARG A 52 13.48 1.70 -0.53
CA ARG A 52 13.33 3.15 -0.69
C ARG A 52 12.22 3.67 0.19
N SER A 53 12.38 4.89 0.69
CA SER A 53 11.40 5.53 1.57
C SER A 53 10.86 6.81 0.94
N TYR A 54 9.56 6.98 1.01
CA TYR A 54 8.85 8.13 0.45
C TYR A 54 7.98 8.74 1.53
N ASP A 55 8.28 9.99 1.91
CA ASP A 55 7.42 10.73 2.83
C ASP A 55 6.21 11.26 2.07
N LEU A 56 5.04 10.77 2.43
CA LEU A 56 3.82 11.11 1.72
C LEU A 56 3.20 12.38 2.24
N LYS A 57 2.61 13.13 1.31
CA LYS A 57 1.79 14.29 1.60
C LYS A 57 0.36 14.00 1.20
N LYS A 58 -0.57 14.77 1.75
CA LYS A 58 -1.98 14.67 1.39
C LYS A 58 -2.15 14.75 -0.13
N ASN A 59 -2.92 13.81 -0.66
CA ASN A 59 -3.21 13.61 -2.09
C ASN A 59 -2.05 13.02 -2.91
N ASP A 60 -0.96 12.61 -2.28
CA ASP A 60 0.07 11.86 -2.98
C ASP A 60 -0.44 10.48 -3.39
N ILE A 61 0.06 10.02 -4.52
CA ILE A 61 -0.26 8.69 -5.08
C ILE A 61 0.99 7.84 -5.06
N VAL A 62 0.87 6.64 -4.49
CA VAL A 62 1.95 5.65 -4.46
C VAL A 62 1.56 4.48 -5.33
N LEU A 63 2.45 4.06 -6.21
CA LEU A 63 2.29 2.88 -7.03
C LEU A 63 3.25 1.78 -6.55
N VAL A 64 2.70 0.63 -6.20
CA VAL A 64 3.46 -0.56 -5.82
C VAL A 64 3.19 -1.64 -6.85
N HIS A 65 4.25 -2.09 -7.54
CA HIS A 65 4.12 -3.16 -8.52
C HIS A 65 3.97 -4.52 -7.85
N ALA A 66 3.34 -5.46 -8.55
CA ALA A 66 3.22 -6.83 -8.09
C ALA A 66 4.60 -7.39 -7.74
N GLY A 67 4.69 -8.07 -6.59
CA GLY A 67 5.93 -8.66 -6.10
C GLY A 67 6.84 -7.73 -5.31
N GLU A 68 6.63 -6.42 -5.34
CA GLU A 68 7.46 -5.48 -4.58
C GLU A 68 7.15 -5.58 -3.08
N VAL A 69 8.20 -5.71 -2.29
CA VAL A 69 8.09 -5.73 -0.81
C VAL A 69 7.91 -4.31 -0.32
N HIS A 70 6.87 -4.08 0.48
CA HIS A 70 6.52 -2.74 0.93
C HIS A 70 5.86 -2.73 2.31
N LYS A 71 5.85 -1.56 2.93
CA LYS A 71 5.04 -1.29 4.13
C LYS A 71 4.87 0.22 4.32
N PRO A 72 3.77 0.67 4.94
CA PRO A 72 3.68 2.02 5.48
C PRO A 72 4.35 2.07 6.86
N VAL A 73 4.92 3.22 7.20
CA VAL A 73 5.39 3.55 8.54
C VAL A 73 4.55 4.73 9.02
N ILE A 74 3.81 4.51 10.09
CA ILE A 74 2.91 5.52 10.66
C ILE A 74 3.66 6.27 11.75
N HIS A 75 3.75 7.59 11.66
CA HIS A 75 4.56 8.42 12.56
C HIS A 75 3.78 9.06 13.70
N SER A 76 2.45 9.14 13.60
CA SER A 76 1.62 9.76 14.63
C SER A 76 0.27 9.07 14.69
N ASP A 77 -0.59 9.50 15.64
CA ASP A 77 -1.95 9.02 15.77
C ASP A 77 -2.96 9.78 14.90
N ALA A 78 -2.48 10.62 13.99
CA ALA A 78 -3.34 11.24 12.98
C ALA A 78 -4.06 10.14 12.17
N VAL A 79 -5.32 10.39 11.84
CA VAL A 79 -6.12 9.43 11.09
C VAL A 79 -5.42 9.08 9.78
N TYR A 80 -5.13 7.81 9.61
CA TYR A 80 -4.55 7.29 8.37
C TYR A 80 -5.70 6.95 7.42
N ASP A 81 -6.02 7.90 6.55
CA ASP A 81 -7.15 7.85 5.63
C ASP A 81 -6.60 7.72 4.21
N ARG A 82 -6.96 6.64 3.52
CA ARG A 82 -6.43 6.36 2.19
C ARG A 82 -7.42 5.59 1.34
N ILE A 83 -7.28 5.76 0.03
CA ILE A 83 -7.93 4.92 -0.96
C ILE A 83 -6.89 3.95 -1.50
N ILE A 84 -7.25 2.68 -1.57
CA ILE A 84 -6.39 1.62 -2.10
C ILE A 84 -7.09 0.99 -3.30
N ILE A 85 -6.35 0.85 -4.40
CA ILE A 85 -6.83 0.19 -5.60
C ILE A 85 -5.89 -0.97 -5.91
N TYR A 86 -6.43 -2.17 -5.97
CA TYR A 86 -5.70 -3.36 -6.44
C TYR A 86 -6.03 -3.57 -7.90
N VAL A 87 -5.01 -3.86 -8.70
CA VAL A 87 -5.15 -4.09 -10.15
C VAL A 87 -4.42 -5.36 -10.52
N SER A 88 -5.10 -6.26 -11.20
CA SER A 88 -4.51 -7.48 -11.73
C SER A 88 -3.44 -7.15 -12.78
N PRO A 89 -2.28 -7.83 -12.77
CA PRO A 89 -1.29 -7.66 -13.84
C PRO A 89 -1.87 -7.98 -15.21
N ASP A 90 -2.73 -8.98 -15.32
CA ASP A 90 -3.36 -9.37 -16.58
C ASP A 90 -4.26 -8.27 -17.14
N PHE A 91 -4.92 -7.51 -16.28
CA PHE A 91 -5.76 -6.39 -16.69
C PHE A 91 -4.96 -5.31 -17.41
N LEU A 92 -3.73 -5.05 -16.95
CA LEU A 92 -2.87 -4.02 -17.54
C LEU A 92 -2.20 -4.47 -18.84
N THR A 93 -2.12 -5.78 -19.08
CA THR A 93 -1.45 -6.34 -20.26
C THR A 93 -2.42 -6.82 -21.33
N SER A 94 -3.70 -6.81 -21.03
CA SER A 94 -4.75 -7.27 -21.97
C SER A 94 -5.03 -6.27 -23.07
#